data_4cbd3fbb1e4c6eb0af55e41320ec726e
#
_entry.id   4cbd3fbb1e4c6eb0af55e41320ec726e
#
_cell.length_a   1.000
_cell.length_b   1.000
_cell.length_c   1.000
_cell.angle_alpha   90.00
_cell.angle_beta   90.00
_cell.angle_gamma   90.00
#
_symmetry.space_group_name_H-M   'P 1'
#
loop_
_entity.id
_entity.type
_entity.pdbx_description
1 polymer ?
#
loop_
_entity_poly.entity_id
_entity_poly.type
_entity_poly.pdbx_seq_one_letter_code
_entity_poly.pdbx_strand_id
1 'polypeptide(L)'
;MKRPINRNDVAKRAGVAPSTVSHAMNGTKFVSEAVKARVFQAVKELDYEPNLLAKSVRVSSTRQISVLISALDNFDEFYRGMYEVAFEAGYRLSVIIANDKRADYYGNCYAYRSEGIVNMSRFFCSEQNYRKFIEHEIAVVNVISGKDSFEVSLNYAPAIEAFVQDLKRKNRSRVAFIADTSKTEIEPDTRYIAMRYYAEKYGVGFEESLLRCFEENTVTLNPSEFGYRSIADILQNRSDVDAVYCVNDYIAMGVYKYLFEIGKKIPQDISVCGCDNILSGEYTCPALSTMSVDRAEFGRSCMKSILSQLHGDKNLEKKRILYASYLPR
;
A
#
# COMPACT_ATOMS: atom_id res chain seq x y z
N MET A 1 -14.73 -36.41 -8.87
CA MET A 1 -14.81 -35.54 -7.66
C MET A 1 -16.14 -35.77 -6.97
N LYS A 2 -16.17 -35.95 -5.65
CA LYS A 2 -17.45 -36.01 -4.92
C LYS A 2 -18.10 -34.62 -4.96
N ARG A 3 -19.41 -34.58 -5.17
CA ARG A 3 -20.20 -33.35 -5.10
C ARG A 3 -20.00 -32.70 -3.72
N PRO A 4 -19.71 -31.39 -3.63
CA PRO A 4 -19.59 -30.70 -2.35
C PRO A 4 -20.94 -30.75 -1.61
N ILE A 5 -20.86 -31.01 -0.30
CA ILE A 5 -22.02 -31.00 0.60
C ILE A 5 -22.66 -29.60 0.55
N ASN A 6 -23.97 -29.54 0.48
CA ASN A 6 -24.71 -28.28 0.42
C ASN A 6 -25.76 -28.21 1.54
N ARG A 7 -26.41 -27.04 1.66
CA ARG A 7 -27.41 -26.77 2.69
C ARG A 7 -28.60 -27.75 2.65
N ASN A 8 -28.97 -28.25 1.49
CA ASN A 8 -30.07 -29.21 1.38
C ASN A 8 -29.69 -30.59 1.96
N ASP A 9 -28.43 -30.96 1.88
CA ASP A 9 -27.91 -32.19 2.47
C ASP A 9 -27.98 -32.10 4.02
N VAL A 10 -27.61 -30.92 4.59
CA VAL A 10 -27.74 -30.66 6.03
C VAL A 10 -29.22 -30.67 6.45
N ALA A 11 -30.10 -30.04 5.68
CA ALA A 11 -31.52 -29.98 5.93
C ALA A 11 -32.13 -31.38 5.97
N LYS A 12 -31.78 -32.24 4.99
CA LYS A 12 -32.21 -33.63 4.93
C LYS A 12 -31.72 -34.43 6.13
N ARG A 13 -30.44 -34.24 6.53
CA ARG A 13 -29.81 -34.95 7.67
C ARG A 13 -30.42 -34.52 9.00
N ALA A 14 -30.72 -33.23 9.17
CA ALA A 14 -31.35 -32.69 10.39
C ALA A 14 -32.87 -32.85 10.47
N GLY A 15 -33.53 -33.28 9.39
CA GLY A 15 -34.98 -33.44 9.32
C GLY A 15 -35.73 -32.09 9.39
N VAL A 16 -35.22 -31.06 8.69
CA VAL A 16 -35.80 -29.72 8.69
C VAL A 16 -35.79 -29.09 7.27
N ALA A 17 -36.49 -27.98 7.07
CA ALA A 17 -36.44 -27.28 5.82
C ALA A 17 -35.07 -26.56 5.64
N PRO A 18 -34.57 -26.36 4.39
CA PRO A 18 -33.33 -25.62 4.12
C PRO A 18 -33.34 -24.17 4.64
N SER A 19 -34.49 -23.54 4.72
CA SER A 19 -34.65 -22.22 5.35
C SER A 19 -34.41 -22.25 6.86
N THR A 20 -34.84 -23.34 7.53
CA THR A 20 -34.61 -23.54 8.97
C THR A 20 -33.12 -23.71 9.28
N VAL A 21 -32.37 -24.42 8.42
CA VAL A 21 -30.90 -24.51 8.54
C VAL A 21 -30.27 -23.13 8.47
N SER A 22 -30.69 -22.29 7.49
CA SER A 22 -30.21 -20.92 7.37
C SER A 22 -30.53 -20.06 8.60
N HIS A 23 -31.74 -20.18 9.15
CA HIS A 23 -32.13 -19.42 10.33
C HIS A 23 -31.39 -19.88 11.59
N ALA A 24 -31.18 -21.19 11.75
CA ALA A 24 -30.41 -21.73 12.87
C ALA A 24 -28.94 -21.28 12.83
N MET A 25 -28.31 -21.29 11.65
CA MET A 25 -26.90 -20.93 11.49
C MET A 25 -26.63 -19.42 11.54
N ASN A 26 -27.56 -18.59 11.05
CA ASN A 26 -27.36 -17.13 10.98
C ASN A 26 -28.10 -16.34 12.06
N GLY A 27 -28.92 -16.97 12.90
CA GLY A 27 -29.68 -16.29 13.96
C GLY A 27 -30.77 -15.33 13.44
N THR A 28 -31.20 -15.44 12.19
CA THR A 28 -32.06 -14.46 11.52
C THR A 28 -33.55 -14.57 11.90
N LYS A 29 -33.97 -15.71 12.42
CA LYS A 29 -35.33 -15.93 12.96
C LYS A 29 -35.24 -16.89 14.14
N PHE A 30 -36.28 -16.88 14.97
CA PHE A 30 -36.38 -17.82 16.10
C PHE A 30 -36.38 -19.27 15.59
N VAL A 31 -35.51 -20.09 16.18
CA VAL A 31 -35.43 -21.53 16.00
C VAL A 31 -35.26 -22.14 17.38
N SER A 32 -36.08 -23.12 17.74
CA SER A 32 -35.99 -23.76 19.06
C SER A 32 -34.62 -24.41 19.27
N GLU A 33 -34.14 -24.48 20.53
CA GLU A 33 -32.82 -25.03 20.87
C GLU A 33 -32.69 -26.50 20.44
N ALA A 34 -33.76 -27.29 20.53
CA ALA A 34 -33.78 -28.68 20.07
C ALA A 34 -33.53 -28.79 18.55
N VAL A 35 -34.09 -27.85 17.74
CA VAL A 35 -33.88 -27.82 16.30
C VAL A 35 -32.50 -27.31 15.97
N LYS A 36 -32.00 -26.27 16.67
CA LYS A 36 -30.62 -25.79 16.51
C LYS A 36 -29.60 -26.91 16.75
N ALA A 37 -29.76 -27.66 17.87
CA ALA A 37 -28.88 -28.78 18.21
C ALA A 37 -28.82 -29.81 17.07
N ARG A 38 -29.98 -30.23 16.50
CA ARG A 38 -30.02 -31.16 15.36
C ARG A 38 -29.32 -30.59 14.10
N VAL A 39 -29.53 -29.33 13.83
CA VAL A 39 -28.86 -28.66 12.68
C VAL A 39 -27.37 -28.63 12.86
N PHE A 40 -26.85 -28.19 14.03
CA PHE A 40 -25.40 -28.12 14.28
C PHE A 40 -24.76 -29.52 14.33
N GLN A 41 -25.49 -30.54 14.83
CA GLN A 41 -25.02 -31.91 14.75
C GLN A 41 -24.89 -32.38 13.30
N ALA A 42 -25.89 -32.12 12.45
CA ALA A 42 -25.87 -32.49 11.04
C ALA A 42 -24.73 -31.73 10.29
N VAL A 43 -24.49 -30.47 10.61
CA VAL A 43 -23.34 -29.67 10.07
C VAL A 43 -22.02 -30.35 10.41
N LYS A 44 -21.83 -30.78 11.67
CA LYS A 44 -20.60 -31.45 12.13
C LYS A 44 -20.42 -32.83 11.48
N GLU A 45 -21.49 -33.63 11.42
CA GLU A 45 -21.45 -34.97 10.83
C GLU A 45 -21.16 -35.00 9.34
N LEU A 46 -21.62 -33.95 8.61
CA LEU A 46 -21.43 -33.82 7.18
C LEU A 46 -20.21 -33.00 6.81
N ASP A 47 -19.48 -32.47 7.78
CA ASP A 47 -18.38 -31.54 7.59
C ASP A 47 -18.79 -30.39 6.63
N TYR A 48 -19.99 -29.82 6.90
CA TYR A 48 -20.58 -28.82 6.03
C TYR A 48 -20.06 -27.44 6.34
N GLU A 49 -19.41 -26.84 5.35
CA GLU A 49 -19.07 -25.42 5.37
C GLU A 49 -20.03 -24.61 4.46
N PRO A 50 -20.58 -23.49 4.96
CA PRO A 50 -21.41 -22.62 4.16
C PRO A 50 -20.68 -22.09 2.93
N ASN A 51 -21.21 -22.31 1.74
CA ASN A 51 -20.68 -21.69 0.54
C ASN A 51 -20.97 -20.17 0.54
N LEU A 52 -19.95 -19.39 0.86
CA LEU A 52 -20.05 -17.94 0.95
C LEU A 52 -20.32 -17.29 -0.41
N LEU A 53 -19.87 -17.91 -1.52
CA LEU A 53 -20.18 -17.44 -2.87
C LEU A 53 -21.68 -17.60 -3.18
N ALA A 54 -22.28 -18.73 -2.78
CA ALA A 54 -23.72 -18.91 -2.93
C ALA A 54 -24.53 -17.99 -1.99
N LYS A 55 -23.96 -17.57 -0.87
CA LYS A 55 -24.54 -16.57 0.02
C LYS A 55 -24.46 -15.17 -0.58
N SER A 56 -23.34 -14.78 -1.16
CA SER A 56 -23.12 -13.46 -1.76
C SER A 56 -24.11 -13.17 -2.92
N VAL A 57 -24.41 -14.16 -3.73
CA VAL A 57 -25.38 -14.04 -4.83
C VAL A 57 -26.78 -13.72 -4.31
N ARG A 58 -27.18 -14.24 -3.13
CA ARG A 58 -28.51 -14.00 -2.54
C ARG A 58 -28.63 -12.67 -1.78
N VAL A 59 -27.52 -12.21 -1.21
CA VAL A 59 -27.50 -11.00 -0.36
C VAL A 59 -27.08 -9.77 -1.19
N SER A 60 -26.75 -9.97 -2.47
CA SER A 60 -26.19 -8.93 -3.36
C SER A 60 -24.92 -8.25 -2.80
N SER A 61 -24.23 -8.93 -1.88
CA SER A 61 -23.01 -8.43 -1.25
C SER A 61 -21.91 -9.49 -1.29
N THR A 62 -20.77 -9.15 -1.85
CA THR A 62 -19.61 -10.04 -1.93
C THR A 62 -18.71 -9.95 -0.70
N ARG A 63 -18.82 -8.86 0.05
CA ARG A 63 -17.92 -8.51 1.15
C ARG A 63 -16.46 -8.54 0.73
N GLN A 64 -16.15 -8.10 -0.51
CA GLN A 64 -14.82 -8.09 -1.08
C GLN A 64 -14.37 -6.66 -1.35
N ILE A 65 -13.17 -6.34 -0.90
CA ILE A 65 -12.45 -5.10 -1.21
C ILE A 65 -11.22 -5.47 -2.02
N SER A 66 -11.02 -4.82 -3.17
CA SER A 66 -9.81 -4.96 -3.98
C SER A 66 -8.77 -3.93 -3.59
N VAL A 67 -7.51 -4.36 -3.51
CA VAL A 67 -6.36 -3.49 -3.23
C VAL A 67 -5.42 -3.56 -4.43
N LEU A 68 -5.30 -2.47 -5.17
CA LEU A 68 -4.40 -2.34 -6.31
C LEU A 68 -3.05 -1.81 -5.82
N ILE A 69 -1.97 -2.54 -6.10
CA ILE A 69 -0.60 -2.16 -5.74
C ILE A 69 0.32 -2.26 -6.94
N SER A 70 1.40 -1.49 -7.00
CA SER A 70 2.40 -1.59 -8.08
C SER A 70 3.39 -2.73 -7.86
N ALA A 71 3.76 -3.01 -6.60
CA ALA A 71 4.68 -4.06 -6.19
C ALA A 71 4.33 -4.56 -4.78
N LEU A 72 4.87 -5.71 -4.39
CA LEU A 72 4.66 -6.29 -3.05
C LEU A 72 5.64 -5.77 -2.01
N ASP A 73 6.72 -5.13 -2.45
CA ASP A 73 7.77 -4.65 -1.54
C ASP A 73 7.17 -3.65 -0.54
N ASN A 74 7.47 -3.86 0.75
CA ASN A 74 6.99 -3.03 1.87
C ASN A 74 5.46 -2.94 2.04
N PHE A 75 4.71 -3.88 1.48
CA PHE A 75 3.25 -3.87 1.55
C PHE A 75 2.69 -4.49 2.84
N ASP A 76 3.46 -5.25 3.56
CA ASP A 76 3.07 -6.06 4.72
C ASP A 76 2.37 -5.26 5.83
N GLU A 77 2.95 -4.14 6.27
CA GLU A 77 2.35 -3.30 7.31
C GLU A 77 1.10 -2.56 6.84
N PHE A 78 1.08 -2.07 5.61
CA PHE A 78 -0.12 -1.50 5.00
C PHE A 78 -1.24 -2.53 4.97
N TYR A 79 -0.94 -3.75 4.49
CA TYR A 79 -1.89 -4.84 4.42
C TYR A 79 -2.41 -5.22 5.81
N ARG A 80 -1.53 -5.32 6.80
CA ARG A 80 -1.92 -5.63 8.19
C ARG A 80 -2.95 -4.63 8.70
N GLY A 81 -2.68 -3.32 8.55
CA GLY A 81 -3.62 -2.28 8.99
C GLY A 81 -4.96 -2.33 8.25
N MET A 82 -4.95 -2.57 6.94
CA MET A 82 -6.18 -2.77 6.16
C MET A 82 -6.92 -4.04 6.58
N TYR A 83 -6.20 -5.14 6.77
CA TYR A 83 -6.76 -6.43 7.15
C TYR A 83 -7.46 -6.40 8.51
N GLU A 84 -6.86 -5.77 9.52
CA GLU A 84 -7.46 -5.60 10.84
C GLU A 84 -8.87 -5.01 10.75
N VAL A 85 -9.01 -3.87 10.08
CA VAL A 85 -10.28 -3.16 9.93
C VAL A 85 -11.26 -3.94 9.03
N ALA A 86 -10.77 -4.52 7.93
CA ALA A 86 -11.59 -5.32 7.03
C ALA A 86 -12.15 -6.57 7.71
N PHE A 87 -11.31 -7.28 8.46
CA PHE A 87 -11.68 -8.50 9.19
C PHE A 87 -12.76 -8.25 10.24
N GLU A 88 -12.60 -7.21 11.07
CA GLU A 88 -13.60 -6.81 12.06
C GLU A 88 -14.95 -6.46 11.42
N ALA A 89 -14.93 -5.82 10.23
CA ALA A 89 -16.12 -5.48 9.48
C ALA A 89 -16.69 -6.64 8.63
N GLY A 90 -16.05 -7.81 8.65
CA GLY A 90 -16.46 -9.00 7.88
C GLY A 90 -16.19 -8.92 6.39
N TYR A 91 -15.21 -8.12 5.96
CA TYR A 91 -14.74 -8.01 4.58
C TYR A 91 -13.48 -8.84 4.32
N ARG A 92 -13.29 -9.19 3.06
CA ARG A 92 -12.08 -9.86 2.55
C ARG A 92 -11.32 -8.91 1.66
N LEU A 93 -9.99 -8.98 1.73
CA LEU A 93 -9.10 -8.24 0.85
C LEU A 93 -8.62 -9.13 -0.29
N SER A 94 -8.66 -8.60 -1.51
CA SER A 94 -8.09 -9.19 -2.72
C SER A 94 -7.01 -8.27 -3.24
N VAL A 95 -5.76 -8.72 -3.23
CA VAL A 95 -4.62 -7.93 -3.72
C VAL A 95 -4.42 -8.19 -5.20
N ILE A 96 -4.31 -7.12 -5.98
CA ILE A 96 -4.07 -7.14 -7.42
C ILE A 96 -2.80 -6.35 -7.70
N ILE A 97 -1.80 -7.01 -8.30
CA ILE A 97 -0.56 -6.34 -8.69
C ILE A 97 -0.80 -5.64 -10.02
N ALA A 98 -0.85 -4.32 -9.98
CA ALA A 98 -1.08 -3.46 -11.12
C ALA A 98 0.27 -2.94 -11.66
N ASN A 99 0.89 -3.69 -12.56
CA ASN A 99 2.22 -3.41 -13.11
C ASN A 99 2.26 -3.32 -14.64
N ASP A 100 1.13 -3.54 -15.33
CA ASP A 100 1.02 -3.44 -16.79
C ASP A 100 -0.01 -2.38 -17.19
N LYS A 101 0.42 -1.32 -17.90
CA LYS A 101 -0.46 -0.24 -18.38
C LYS A 101 -1.57 -0.71 -19.33
N ARG A 102 -1.42 -1.90 -19.93
CA ARG A 102 -2.39 -2.47 -20.89
C ARG A 102 -3.53 -3.24 -20.22
N ALA A 103 -3.38 -3.61 -18.95
CA ALA A 103 -4.36 -4.40 -18.25
C ALA A 103 -5.49 -3.53 -17.67
N ASP A 104 -6.73 -3.97 -17.83
CA ASP A 104 -7.89 -3.32 -17.21
C ASP A 104 -8.11 -3.84 -15.79
N TYR A 105 -7.31 -3.35 -14.84
CA TYR A 105 -7.42 -3.73 -13.43
C TYR A 105 -8.76 -3.32 -12.81
N TYR A 106 -9.30 -2.18 -13.23
CA TYR A 106 -10.56 -1.66 -12.71
C TYR A 106 -11.77 -2.43 -13.24
N GLY A 107 -11.75 -2.80 -14.52
CA GLY A 107 -12.75 -3.70 -15.09
C GLY A 107 -12.75 -5.07 -14.39
N ASN A 108 -11.58 -5.57 -14.02
CA ASN A 108 -11.46 -6.79 -13.22
C ASN A 108 -12.10 -6.63 -11.84
N CYS A 109 -11.83 -5.52 -11.11
CA CYS A 109 -12.46 -5.25 -9.82
C CYS A 109 -14.00 -5.26 -9.94
N TYR A 110 -14.53 -4.66 -11.01
CA TYR A 110 -15.96 -4.65 -11.30
C TYR A 110 -16.49 -6.07 -11.62
N ALA A 111 -15.79 -6.82 -12.46
CA ALA A 111 -16.17 -8.19 -12.82
C ALA A 111 -16.20 -9.13 -11.60
N TYR A 112 -15.27 -8.96 -10.67
CA TYR A 112 -15.25 -9.70 -9.39
C TYR A 112 -16.21 -9.12 -8.33
N ARG A 113 -17.01 -8.11 -8.69
CA ARG A 113 -17.99 -7.45 -7.80
C ARG A 113 -17.36 -6.96 -6.50
N SER A 114 -16.21 -6.31 -6.59
CA SER A 114 -15.64 -5.61 -5.44
C SER A 114 -16.58 -4.51 -4.98
N GLU A 115 -16.83 -4.43 -3.69
CA GLU A 115 -17.65 -3.38 -3.08
C GLU A 115 -16.83 -2.11 -2.83
N GLY A 116 -15.51 -2.26 -2.71
CA GLY A 116 -14.61 -1.14 -2.57
C GLY A 116 -13.26 -1.41 -3.23
N ILE A 117 -12.55 -0.34 -3.55
CA ILE A 117 -11.23 -0.36 -4.19
C ILE A 117 -10.30 0.59 -3.44
N VAL A 118 -9.20 0.07 -2.91
CA VAL A 118 -8.06 0.86 -2.42
C VAL A 118 -7.01 0.88 -3.53
N ASN A 119 -6.80 2.04 -4.14
CA ASN A 119 -5.80 2.21 -5.20
C ASN A 119 -4.49 2.76 -4.64
N MET A 120 -3.52 1.88 -4.44
CA MET A 120 -2.14 2.19 -4.07
C MET A 120 -1.18 2.08 -5.26
N SER A 121 -1.71 1.81 -6.46
CA SER A 121 -0.91 1.73 -7.67
C SER A 121 -0.72 3.10 -8.32
N ARG A 122 0.29 3.20 -9.21
CA ARG A 122 0.52 4.38 -10.05
C ARG A 122 -0.49 4.52 -11.19
N PHE A 123 -1.36 3.53 -11.41
CA PHE A 123 -2.35 3.58 -12.48
C PHE A 123 -3.64 4.22 -12.00
N PHE A 124 -3.97 5.36 -12.60
CA PHE A 124 -5.20 6.07 -12.28
C PHE A 124 -6.41 5.40 -12.94
N CYS A 125 -7.51 5.43 -12.22
CA CYS A 125 -8.80 5.05 -12.78
C CYS A 125 -9.19 6.01 -13.91
N SER A 126 -9.56 5.48 -15.08
CA SER A 126 -10.12 6.31 -16.14
C SER A 126 -11.43 6.93 -15.67
N GLU A 127 -11.79 8.11 -16.20
CA GLU A 127 -13.06 8.77 -15.87
C GLU A 127 -14.27 7.86 -16.15
N GLN A 128 -14.20 7.06 -17.22
CA GLN A 128 -15.23 6.09 -17.57
C GLN A 128 -15.40 5.01 -16.49
N ASN A 129 -14.31 4.44 -15.98
CA ASN A 129 -14.36 3.44 -14.92
C ASN A 129 -14.82 4.06 -13.60
N TYR A 130 -14.37 5.28 -13.28
CA TYR A 130 -14.79 5.99 -12.07
C TYR A 130 -16.30 6.27 -12.07
N ARG A 131 -16.88 6.68 -13.20
CA ARG A 131 -18.35 6.84 -13.34
C ARG A 131 -19.10 5.54 -13.09
N LYS A 132 -18.63 4.41 -13.66
CA LYS A 132 -19.20 3.09 -13.37
C LYS A 132 -19.18 2.74 -11.89
N PHE A 133 -18.09 3.07 -11.17
CA PHE A 133 -18.01 2.79 -9.74
C PHE A 133 -19.03 3.60 -8.95
N ILE A 134 -19.21 4.87 -9.28
CA ILE A 134 -20.26 5.71 -8.67
C ILE A 134 -21.66 5.14 -8.96
N GLU A 135 -21.95 4.79 -10.22
CA GLU A 135 -23.25 4.22 -10.63
C GLU A 135 -23.57 2.90 -9.93
N HIS A 136 -22.54 2.13 -9.57
CA HIS A 136 -22.68 0.84 -8.89
C HIS A 136 -22.37 0.87 -7.39
N GLU A 137 -22.28 2.07 -6.81
CA GLU A 137 -22.01 2.30 -5.38
C GLU A 137 -20.74 1.62 -4.87
N ILE A 138 -19.71 1.50 -5.75
CA ILE A 138 -18.40 0.96 -5.38
C ILE A 138 -17.58 2.08 -4.72
N ALA A 139 -17.18 1.87 -3.48
CA ALA A 139 -16.34 2.80 -2.75
C ALA A 139 -14.91 2.83 -3.33
N VAL A 140 -14.30 4.02 -3.48
CA VAL A 140 -12.93 4.15 -3.99
C VAL A 140 -12.12 5.06 -3.10
N VAL A 141 -10.92 4.62 -2.73
CA VAL A 141 -9.90 5.43 -2.05
C VAL A 141 -8.62 5.40 -2.89
N ASN A 142 -8.10 6.57 -3.22
CA ASN A 142 -6.80 6.71 -3.87
C ASN A 142 -5.73 7.13 -2.87
N VAL A 143 -4.56 6.53 -2.96
CA VAL A 143 -3.37 6.85 -2.17
C VAL A 143 -2.54 7.93 -2.88
N ILE A 144 -2.57 7.93 -4.20
CA ILE A 144 -1.97 8.95 -5.05
C ILE A 144 -3.08 9.91 -5.45
N SER A 145 -2.87 11.21 -5.27
CA SER A 145 -3.87 12.25 -5.49
C SER A 145 -4.63 12.10 -6.81
N GLY A 146 -5.95 12.06 -6.74
CA GLY A 146 -6.87 12.04 -7.88
C GLY A 146 -7.92 13.14 -7.74
N LYS A 147 -8.40 13.71 -8.86
CA LYS A 147 -9.50 14.67 -8.84
C LYS A 147 -10.79 14.00 -8.34
N ASP A 148 -11.47 14.67 -7.41
CA ASP A 148 -12.83 14.33 -6.93
C ASP A 148 -13.01 12.96 -6.25
N SER A 149 -11.92 12.32 -5.81
CA SER A 149 -11.97 11.05 -5.10
C SER A 149 -11.62 11.18 -3.61
N PHE A 150 -12.03 10.19 -2.82
CA PHE A 150 -11.53 10.06 -1.47
C PHE A 150 -10.04 9.73 -1.51
N GLU A 151 -9.27 10.48 -0.72
CA GLU A 151 -7.81 10.40 -0.71
C GLU A 151 -7.30 10.13 0.70
N VAL A 152 -6.41 9.14 0.82
CA VAL A 152 -5.53 8.98 1.98
C VAL A 152 -4.11 9.08 1.48
N SER A 153 -3.41 10.15 1.82
CA SER A 153 -2.09 10.45 1.27
C SER A 153 -1.01 10.61 2.34
N LEU A 154 0.24 10.52 1.89
CA LEU A 154 1.43 10.69 2.71
C LEU A 154 2.08 12.04 2.41
N ASN A 155 2.46 12.77 3.45
CA ASN A 155 3.21 14.01 3.32
C ASN A 155 4.60 13.84 3.95
N TYR A 156 5.61 13.88 3.12
CA TYR A 156 7.02 13.75 3.52
C TYR A 156 7.71 15.10 3.77
N ALA A 157 7.07 16.23 3.50
CA ALA A 157 7.72 17.53 3.56
C ALA A 157 8.35 17.83 4.94
N PRO A 158 7.70 17.57 6.10
CA PRO A 158 8.33 17.78 7.40
C PRO A 158 9.56 16.88 7.64
N ALA A 159 9.51 15.64 7.17
CA ALA A 159 10.64 14.72 7.30
C ALA A 159 11.82 15.13 6.41
N ILE A 160 11.55 15.58 5.19
CA ILE A 160 12.58 16.12 4.27
C ILE A 160 13.19 17.39 4.87
N GLU A 161 12.38 18.30 5.41
CA GLU A 161 12.90 19.49 6.08
C GLU A 161 13.85 19.13 7.22
N ALA A 162 13.47 18.21 8.08
CA ALA A 162 14.30 17.74 9.21
C ALA A 162 15.61 17.10 8.72
N PHE A 163 15.56 16.32 7.64
CA PHE A 163 16.74 15.71 7.02
C PHE A 163 17.68 16.79 6.46
N VAL A 164 17.19 17.75 5.70
CA VAL A 164 18.03 18.83 5.14
C VAL A 164 18.63 19.70 6.24
N GLN A 165 17.91 19.97 7.32
CA GLN A 165 18.46 20.65 8.50
C GLN A 165 19.57 19.83 9.17
N ASP A 166 19.41 18.50 9.23
CA ASP A 166 20.45 17.61 9.78
C ASP A 166 21.70 17.61 8.87
N LEU A 167 21.54 17.61 7.57
CA LEU A 167 22.66 17.79 6.62
C LEU A 167 23.40 19.09 6.90
N LYS A 168 22.69 20.18 7.08
CA LYS A 168 23.29 21.48 7.39
C LYS A 168 24.07 21.46 8.69
N ARG A 169 23.50 20.85 9.76
CA ARG A 169 24.19 20.69 11.06
C ARG A 169 25.46 19.86 10.96
N LYS A 170 25.48 18.87 10.07
CA LYS A 170 26.63 17.99 9.81
C LYS A 170 27.59 18.58 8.78
N ASN A 171 27.41 19.86 8.39
CA ASN A 171 28.19 20.55 7.36
C ASN A 171 28.21 19.80 6.03
N ARG A 172 27.09 19.12 5.67
CA ARG A 172 26.92 18.54 4.34
C ARG A 172 26.47 19.62 3.38
N SER A 173 27.11 19.66 2.21
CA SER A 173 26.97 20.75 1.27
C SER A 173 26.17 20.37 0.02
N ARG A 174 26.11 19.07 -0.30
CA ARG A 174 25.54 18.63 -1.57
C ARG A 174 24.89 17.27 -1.50
N VAL A 175 23.59 17.24 -1.82
CA VAL A 175 22.77 16.03 -1.78
C VAL A 175 22.42 15.53 -3.18
N ALA A 176 22.66 14.22 -3.42
CA ALA A 176 22.12 13.50 -4.56
C ALA A 176 20.76 12.90 -4.23
N PHE A 177 19.92 12.72 -5.26
CA PHE A 177 18.58 12.15 -5.15
C PHE A 177 18.44 10.96 -6.09
N ILE A 178 18.10 9.78 -5.56
CA ILE A 178 17.98 8.54 -6.34
C ILE A 178 16.56 8.00 -6.21
N ALA A 179 15.88 7.83 -7.36
CA ALA A 179 14.49 7.38 -7.44
C ALA A 179 14.31 6.28 -8.49
N ASP A 180 13.65 5.20 -8.11
CA ASP A 180 13.31 4.06 -8.97
C ASP A 180 12.05 4.29 -9.82
N THR A 181 11.86 5.51 -10.26
CA THR A 181 10.78 5.95 -11.14
C THR A 181 11.34 6.75 -12.30
N SER A 182 10.54 7.00 -13.33
CA SER A 182 10.93 7.89 -14.43
C SER A 182 10.98 9.35 -13.99
N LYS A 183 11.65 10.20 -14.78
CA LYS A 183 11.72 11.63 -14.50
C LYS A 183 10.34 12.28 -14.48
N THR A 184 9.45 11.90 -15.38
CA THR A 184 8.07 12.39 -15.44
C THR A 184 7.22 12.01 -14.24
N GLU A 185 7.54 10.90 -13.59
CA GLU A 185 6.84 10.45 -12.37
C GLU A 185 7.40 11.09 -11.10
N ILE A 186 8.71 11.42 -11.06
CA ILE A 186 9.33 12.02 -9.87
C ILE A 186 9.08 13.52 -9.77
N GLU A 187 8.96 14.24 -10.88
CA GLU A 187 8.73 15.70 -10.86
C GLU A 187 7.51 16.13 -10.02
N PRO A 188 6.36 15.45 -10.08
CA PRO A 188 5.22 15.73 -9.20
C PRO A 188 5.31 15.06 -7.80
N ASP A 189 6.33 14.26 -7.52
CA ASP A 189 6.47 13.60 -6.22
C ASP A 189 6.75 14.61 -5.10
N THR A 190 5.97 14.52 -4.04
CA THR A 190 6.07 15.45 -2.90
C THR A 190 7.44 15.42 -2.23
N ARG A 191 8.17 14.28 -2.27
CA ARG A 191 9.53 14.13 -1.74
C ARG A 191 10.53 14.94 -2.57
N TYR A 192 10.43 14.87 -3.89
CA TYR A 192 11.29 15.63 -4.80
C TYR A 192 11.03 17.13 -4.70
N ILE A 193 9.77 17.54 -4.71
CA ILE A 193 9.36 18.94 -4.55
C ILE A 193 9.86 19.50 -3.23
N ALA A 194 9.67 18.76 -2.12
CA ALA A 194 10.14 19.17 -0.80
C ALA A 194 11.67 19.23 -0.73
N MET A 195 12.38 18.28 -1.35
CA MET A 195 13.85 18.28 -1.38
C MET A 195 14.37 19.52 -2.08
N ARG A 196 13.86 19.86 -3.25
CA ARG A 196 14.25 21.10 -3.97
C ARG A 196 14.04 22.35 -3.13
N TYR A 197 12.84 22.46 -2.54
CA TYR A 197 12.47 23.62 -1.74
C TYR A 197 13.35 23.79 -0.50
N TYR A 198 13.53 22.73 0.29
CA TYR A 198 14.28 22.84 1.54
C TYR A 198 15.79 22.86 1.34
N ALA A 199 16.31 22.21 0.30
CA ALA A 199 17.72 22.31 -0.06
C ALA A 199 18.08 23.76 -0.40
N GLU A 200 17.28 24.43 -1.22
CA GLU A 200 17.44 25.86 -1.54
C GLU A 200 17.31 26.72 -0.24
N LYS A 201 16.26 26.52 0.52
CA LYS A 201 15.98 27.28 1.77
C LYS A 201 17.13 27.22 2.77
N TYR A 202 17.80 26.09 2.92
CA TYR A 202 18.87 25.88 3.89
C TYR A 202 20.28 25.95 3.29
N GLY A 203 20.41 26.23 2.01
CA GLY A 203 21.68 26.36 1.30
C GLY A 203 22.45 25.03 1.21
N VAL A 204 21.75 23.93 0.99
CA VAL A 204 22.32 22.64 0.62
C VAL A 204 22.21 22.51 -0.90
N GLY A 205 23.32 22.19 -1.58
CA GLY A 205 23.33 22.07 -3.03
C GLY A 205 22.49 20.87 -3.49
N PHE A 206 21.52 21.12 -4.35
CA PHE A 206 20.72 20.12 -5.01
C PHE A 206 20.55 20.49 -6.48
N GLU A 207 21.14 19.74 -7.36
CA GLU A 207 21.20 20.01 -8.79
C GLU A 207 20.58 18.85 -9.57
N GLU A 208 19.98 19.15 -10.72
CA GLU A 208 19.40 18.13 -11.60
C GLU A 208 20.44 17.08 -12.05
N SER A 209 21.69 17.49 -12.20
CA SER A 209 22.82 16.59 -12.50
C SER A 209 23.05 15.51 -11.44
N LEU A 210 22.51 15.68 -10.23
CA LEU A 210 22.58 14.73 -9.11
C LEU A 210 21.30 13.92 -8.92
N LEU A 211 20.32 14.10 -9.80
CA LEU A 211 19.13 13.26 -9.86
C LEU A 211 19.42 12.00 -10.67
N ARG A 212 19.05 10.83 -10.14
CA ARG A 212 19.03 9.57 -10.90
C ARG A 212 17.63 8.98 -10.85
N CYS A 213 17.09 8.76 -12.03
CA CYS A 213 15.78 8.14 -12.27
C CYS A 213 15.95 7.01 -13.28
N PHE A 214 14.95 6.14 -13.39
CA PHE A 214 14.89 5.20 -14.52
C PHE A 214 14.70 5.97 -15.83
N GLU A 215 15.38 5.52 -16.89
CA GLU A 215 15.05 5.94 -18.24
C GLU A 215 13.71 5.33 -18.67
N GLU A 216 12.92 6.07 -19.41
CA GLU A 216 11.66 5.57 -19.98
C GLU A 216 11.96 4.31 -20.83
N ASN A 217 11.24 3.22 -20.56
CA ASN A 217 11.37 1.91 -21.19
C ASN A 217 12.58 1.04 -20.79
N THR A 218 13.31 1.36 -19.73
CA THR A 218 14.32 0.42 -19.19
C THR A 218 13.66 -0.75 -18.48
N VAL A 219 14.27 -1.93 -18.61
CA VAL A 219 13.93 -3.09 -17.78
C VAL A 219 14.13 -2.69 -16.33
N THR A 220 13.10 -2.84 -15.51
CA THR A 220 13.12 -2.49 -14.09
C THR A 220 14.23 -3.28 -13.39
N LEU A 221 15.31 -2.61 -13.05
CA LEU A 221 16.35 -3.18 -12.19
C LEU A 221 15.76 -3.38 -10.78
N ASN A 222 16.29 -4.35 -10.05
CA ASN A 222 16.06 -4.43 -8.63
C ASN A 222 16.44 -3.07 -7.98
N PRO A 223 15.64 -2.49 -7.09
CA PRO A 223 15.90 -1.18 -6.50
C PRO A 223 17.30 -1.05 -5.89
N SER A 224 17.82 -2.11 -5.22
CA SER A 224 19.16 -2.10 -4.64
C SER A 224 20.24 -2.07 -5.72
N GLU A 225 20.07 -2.79 -6.82
CA GLU A 225 21.00 -2.73 -7.94
C GLU A 225 21.00 -1.35 -8.61
N PHE A 226 19.82 -0.74 -8.73
CA PHE A 226 19.70 0.62 -9.24
C PHE A 226 20.42 1.63 -8.33
N GLY A 227 20.23 1.54 -7.02
CA GLY A 227 20.92 2.39 -6.04
C GLY A 227 22.44 2.25 -6.13
N TYR A 228 22.95 1.01 -6.23
CA TYR A 228 24.38 0.72 -6.39
C TYR A 228 24.97 1.38 -7.65
N ARG A 229 24.33 1.20 -8.81
CA ARG A 229 24.81 1.77 -10.09
C ARG A 229 24.68 3.28 -10.11
N SER A 230 23.61 3.83 -9.56
CA SER A 230 23.36 5.27 -9.52
C SER A 230 24.41 6.02 -8.72
N ILE A 231 24.76 5.52 -7.52
CA ILE A 231 25.79 6.17 -6.70
C ILE A 231 27.17 6.01 -7.31
N ALA A 232 27.47 4.89 -7.96
CA ALA A 232 28.72 4.67 -8.68
C ALA A 232 28.90 5.72 -9.79
N ASP A 233 27.87 5.92 -10.63
CA ASP A 233 27.89 6.93 -11.68
C ASP A 233 28.01 8.36 -11.14
N ILE A 234 27.28 8.68 -10.07
CA ILE A 234 27.35 10.00 -9.42
C ILE A 234 28.80 10.26 -8.97
N LEU A 235 29.42 9.35 -8.21
CA LEU A 235 30.74 9.60 -7.61
C LEU A 235 31.89 9.55 -8.61
N GLN A 236 31.73 8.88 -9.75
CA GLN A 236 32.68 8.96 -10.87
C GLN A 236 32.73 10.35 -11.50
N ASN A 237 31.60 11.05 -11.55
CA ASN A 237 31.46 12.35 -12.20
C ASN A 237 31.51 13.53 -11.21
N ARG A 238 31.19 13.31 -9.93
CA ARG A 238 31.01 14.33 -8.90
C ARG A 238 31.56 13.88 -7.55
N SER A 239 32.82 14.15 -7.30
CA SER A 239 33.49 13.78 -6.03
C SER A 239 33.09 14.66 -4.83
N ASP A 240 32.36 15.75 -5.07
CA ASP A 240 31.91 16.72 -4.07
C ASP A 240 30.53 16.41 -3.45
N VAL A 241 29.92 15.28 -3.81
CA VAL A 241 28.67 14.79 -3.18
C VAL A 241 28.99 14.20 -1.81
N ASP A 242 28.33 14.70 -0.78
CA ASP A 242 28.52 14.33 0.62
C ASP A 242 27.23 13.87 1.33
N ALA A 243 26.11 13.83 0.59
CA ALA A 243 24.86 13.27 1.04
C ALA A 243 24.07 12.61 -0.11
N VAL A 244 23.27 11.58 0.23
CA VAL A 244 22.40 10.88 -0.72
C VAL A 244 21.04 10.65 -0.07
N TYR A 245 19.99 11.04 -0.76
CA TYR A 245 18.61 10.67 -0.45
C TYR A 245 18.09 9.64 -1.44
N CYS A 246 17.52 8.57 -0.94
CA CYS A 246 16.91 7.50 -1.73
C CYS A 246 15.41 7.45 -1.45
N VAL A 247 14.58 7.33 -2.49
CA VAL A 247 13.11 7.31 -2.33
C VAL A 247 12.59 6.06 -1.63
N ASN A 248 13.42 5.03 -1.46
CA ASN A 248 13.14 3.88 -0.60
C ASN A 248 14.42 3.31 0.01
N ASP A 249 14.26 2.48 1.05
CA ASP A 249 15.39 1.89 1.78
C ASP A 249 16.13 0.81 0.97
N TYR A 250 15.48 0.14 0.02
CA TYR A 250 16.17 -0.84 -0.84
C TYR A 250 17.19 -0.17 -1.75
N ILE A 251 16.86 0.99 -2.32
CA ILE A 251 17.82 1.81 -3.08
C ILE A 251 19.01 2.18 -2.17
N ALA A 252 18.70 2.65 -0.95
CA ALA A 252 19.72 3.03 0.02
C ALA A 252 20.65 1.87 0.39
N MET A 253 20.16 0.63 0.48
CA MET A 253 21.00 -0.56 0.68
C MET A 253 21.96 -0.79 -0.46
N GLY A 254 21.56 -0.52 -1.69
CA GLY A 254 22.47 -0.56 -2.85
C GLY A 254 23.55 0.51 -2.76
N VAL A 255 23.20 1.72 -2.34
CA VAL A 255 24.15 2.80 -2.06
C VAL A 255 25.15 2.39 -0.97
N TYR A 256 24.67 1.81 0.15
CA TYR A 256 25.52 1.29 1.23
C TYR A 256 26.52 0.28 0.72
N LYS A 257 26.09 -0.69 -0.10
CA LYS A 257 26.96 -1.72 -0.67
C LYS A 257 28.09 -1.09 -1.49
N TYR A 258 27.79 -0.17 -2.38
CA TYR A 258 28.81 0.49 -3.20
C TYR A 258 29.79 1.31 -2.35
N LEU A 259 29.29 2.13 -1.41
CA LEU A 259 30.13 2.94 -0.53
C LEU A 259 31.09 2.08 0.32
N PHE A 260 30.58 0.94 0.83
CA PHE A 260 31.40 -0.03 1.55
C PHE A 260 32.53 -0.58 0.67
N GLU A 261 32.24 -0.96 -0.58
CA GLU A 261 33.25 -1.52 -1.51
C GLU A 261 34.38 -0.54 -1.86
N ILE A 262 34.07 0.77 -1.92
CA ILE A 262 35.05 1.82 -2.17
C ILE A 262 35.66 2.41 -0.88
N GLY A 263 35.38 1.82 0.28
CA GLY A 263 35.93 2.23 1.58
C GLY A 263 35.44 3.56 2.13
N LYS A 264 34.28 4.09 1.62
CA LYS A 264 33.66 5.30 2.15
C LYS A 264 32.86 4.99 3.41
N LYS A 265 33.01 5.82 4.43
CA LYS A 265 32.34 5.67 5.71
C LYS A 265 31.03 6.42 5.75
N ILE A 266 29.96 5.75 6.22
CA ILE A 266 28.66 6.32 6.45
C ILE A 266 28.48 6.51 7.97
N PRO A 267 28.08 7.67 8.45
CA PRO A 267 27.79 8.92 7.74
C PRO A 267 29.00 9.85 7.59
N GLN A 268 30.23 9.44 7.99
CA GLN A 268 31.38 10.34 8.10
C GLN A 268 31.79 10.98 6.77
N ASP A 269 31.90 10.18 5.71
CA ASP A 269 32.25 10.66 4.38
C ASP A 269 31.00 11.08 3.60
N ILE A 270 29.96 10.23 3.62
CA ILE A 270 28.71 10.45 2.90
C ILE A 270 27.53 10.10 3.81
N SER A 271 26.61 11.05 4.02
CA SER A 271 25.34 10.80 4.71
C SER A 271 24.36 10.12 3.76
N VAL A 272 23.71 9.03 4.18
CA VAL A 272 22.71 8.33 3.36
C VAL A 272 21.39 8.29 4.13
N CYS A 273 20.32 8.66 3.45
CA CYS A 273 18.97 8.56 3.97
C CYS A 273 18.07 7.80 2.98
N GLY A 274 17.38 6.78 3.47
CA GLY A 274 16.33 6.06 2.75
C GLY A 274 14.95 6.63 3.04
N CYS A 275 13.94 5.86 2.67
CA CYS A 275 12.54 6.10 2.97
C CYS A 275 11.86 4.74 3.11
N ASP A 276 10.94 4.64 4.05
CA ASP A 276 10.06 3.50 4.30
C ASP A 276 10.28 2.83 5.67
N ASN A 277 11.43 3.00 6.30
CA ASN A 277 11.77 2.39 7.59
C ASN A 277 11.56 0.88 7.60
N ILE A 278 12.09 0.18 6.59
CA ILE A 278 12.02 -1.28 6.56
C ILE A 278 12.90 -1.91 7.64
N LEU A 279 12.47 -3.04 8.17
CA LEU A 279 13.17 -3.72 9.26
C LEU A 279 14.64 -4.02 8.94
N SER A 280 14.94 -4.42 7.71
CA SER A 280 16.31 -4.70 7.28
C SER A 280 17.25 -3.47 7.32
N GLY A 281 16.70 -2.25 7.25
CA GLY A 281 17.48 -1.01 7.40
C GLY A 281 18.03 -0.81 8.81
N GLU A 282 17.45 -1.40 9.84
CA GLU A 282 17.99 -1.39 11.21
C GLU A 282 19.23 -2.27 11.38
N TYR A 283 19.38 -3.26 10.50
CA TYR A 283 20.48 -4.24 10.52
C TYR A 283 21.61 -3.90 9.54
N THR A 284 21.54 -2.76 8.86
CA THR A 284 22.71 -2.25 8.12
C THR A 284 23.76 -1.72 9.09
N CYS A 285 25.02 -1.61 8.65
CA CYS A 285 26.11 -1.12 9.50
C CYS A 285 26.82 0.08 8.82
N PRO A 286 26.60 1.30 9.37
CA PRO A 286 25.69 1.67 10.46
C PRO A 286 24.21 1.48 10.10
N ALA A 287 23.32 1.54 11.09
CA ALA A 287 21.88 1.47 10.83
C ALA A 287 21.43 2.62 9.89
N LEU A 288 20.55 2.32 8.93
CA LEU A 288 20.14 3.23 7.89
C LEU A 288 19.24 4.35 8.44
N SER A 289 19.66 5.61 8.28
CA SER A 289 18.77 6.76 8.47
C SER A 289 17.67 6.73 7.42
N THR A 290 16.42 6.98 7.81
CA THR A 290 15.28 6.80 6.92
C THR A 290 14.12 7.73 7.26
N MET A 291 13.15 7.81 6.39
CA MET A 291 11.86 8.44 6.69
C MET A 291 10.82 7.39 7.00
N SER A 292 10.06 7.60 8.05
CA SER A 292 9.05 6.67 8.55
C SER A 292 7.67 7.29 8.55
N VAL A 293 6.68 6.48 8.20
CA VAL A 293 5.26 6.75 8.38
C VAL A 293 4.63 5.54 9.07
N ASP A 294 3.60 5.76 9.89
CA ASP A 294 2.80 4.65 10.42
C ASP A 294 1.98 4.02 9.29
N ARG A 295 2.56 2.99 8.66
CA ARG A 295 1.97 2.29 7.53
C ARG A 295 0.73 1.50 7.93
N ALA A 296 0.70 0.94 9.13
CA ALA A 296 -0.48 0.23 9.62
C ALA A 296 -1.64 1.20 9.81
N GLU A 297 -1.40 2.40 10.41
CA GLU A 297 -2.44 3.44 10.50
C GLU A 297 -2.85 3.97 9.13
N PHE A 298 -1.93 4.03 8.18
CA PHE A 298 -2.27 4.38 6.80
C PHE A 298 -3.22 3.36 6.19
N GLY A 299 -2.92 2.07 6.32
CA GLY A 299 -3.80 0.98 5.88
C GLY A 299 -5.17 1.02 6.58
N ARG A 300 -5.19 1.20 7.91
CA ARG A 300 -6.44 1.38 8.67
C ARG A 300 -7.25 2.56 8.16
N SER A 301 -6.59 3.67 7.84
CA SER A 301 -7.24 4.88 7.32
C SER A 301 -7.90 4.65 5.97
N CYS A 302 -7.22 3.94 5.05
CA CYS A 302 -7.78 3.56 3.77
C CYS A 302 -9.05 2.71 3.94
N MET A 303 -9.01 1.70 4.80
CA MET A 303 -10.16 0.84 5.06
C MET A 303 -11.31 1.56 5.76
N LYS A 304 -11.02 2.40 6.75
CA LYS A 304 -12.05 3.22 7.40
C LYS A 304 -12.76 4.12 6.39
N SER A 305 -12.00 4.74 5.47
CA SER A 305 -12.59 5.55 4.41
C SER A 305 -13.49 4.74 3.47
N ILE A 306 -13.08 3.52 3.06
CA ILE A 306 -13.91 2.61 2.27
C ILE A 306 -15.21 2.26 3.02
N LEU A 307 -15.10 1.83 4.28
CA LEU A 307 -16.26 1.42 5.07
C LEU A 307 -17.24 2.58 5.30
N SER A 308 -16.74 3.77 5.57
CA SER A 308 -17.58 4.96 5.73
C SER A 308 -18.34 5.31 4.44
N GLN A 309 -17.70 5.16 3.27
CA GLN A 309 -18.40 5.31 1.99
C GLN A 309 -19.51 4.26 1.82
N LEU A 310 -19.22 2.99 2.10
CA LEU A 310 -20.18 1.88 1.98
C LEU A 310 -21.37 2.01 2.96
N HIS A 311 -21.15 2.62 4.12
CA HIS A 311 -22.20 2.86 5.11
C HIS A 311 -22.95 4.19 4.88
N GLY A 312 -22.54 5.00 3.92
CA GLY A 312 -23.17 6.27 3.58
C GLY A 312 -22.99 7.34 4.66
N ASP A 313 -21.83 7.38 5.32
CA ASP A 313 -21.53 8.36 6.36
C ASP A 313 -21.53 9.78 5.77
N LYS A 314 -22.42 10.65 6.28
CA LYS A 314 -22.59 12.02 5.75
C LYS A 314 -21.42 12.95 6.07
N ASN A 315 -20.64 12.66 7.10
CA ASN A 315 -19.51 13.48 7.55
C ASN A 315 -18.17 12.87 7.13
N LEU A 316 -18.13 12.15 6.02
CA LEU A 316 -16.92 11.51 5.55
C LEU A 316 -15.88 12.53 5.11
N GLU A 317 -14.69 12.45 5.71
CA GLU A 317 -13.54 13.26 5.35
C GLU A 317 -13.01 12.81 3.96
N LYS A 318 -13.08 13.70 2.97
CA LYS A 318 -12.64 13.40 1.59
C LYS A 318 -11.14 13.24 1.47
N LYS A 319 -10.38 13.87 2.38
CA LYS A 319 -8.92 13.88 2.32
C LYS A 319 -8.33 13.70 3.71
N ARG A 320 -7.54 12.64 3.89
CA ARG A 320 -6.75 12.40 5.10
C ARG A 320 -5.27 12.37 4.75
N ILE A 321 -4.46 13.11 5.51
CA ILE A 321 -3.02 13.19 5.30
C ILE A 321 -2.30 12.63 6.52
N LEU A 322 -1.40 11.68 6.31
CA LEU A 322 -0.46 11.22 7.33
C LEU A 322 0.92 11.83 7.04
N TYR A 323 1.61 12.23 8.09
CA TYR A 323 2.91 12.88 7.98
C TYR A 323 4.04 11.91 8.31
N ALA A 324 5.06 11.91 7.48
CA ALA A 324 6.29 11.18 7.73
C ALA A 324 7.19 11.93 8.73
N SER A 325 8.01 11.19 9.45
CA SER A 325 9.07 11.69 10.33
C SER A 325 10.45 11.22 9.84
N TYR A 326 11.47 12.03 10.06
CA TYR A 326 12.87 11.65 9.83
C TYR A 326 13.43 10.92 11.03
N LEU A 327 14.02 9.75 10.80
CA LEU A 327 14.70 8.91 11.80
C LEU A 327 16.20 8.90 11.50
N PRO A 328 16.98 9.80 12.12
CA PRO A 328 18.44 9.74 12.04
C PRO A 328 18.97 8.53 12.80
N ARG A 329 19.98 7.86 12.24
CA ARG A 329 20.67 6.71 12.85
C ARG A 329 22.18 6.80 12.68
#